data_a7ecae13eff6c3cbff070822ab454b78
#
_entry.id   a7ecae13eff6c3cbff070822ab454b78
#
_cell.length_a   1.000
_cell.length_b   1.000
_cell.length_c   1.000
_cell.angle_alpha   90.00
_cell.angle_beta   90.00
_cell.angle_gamma   90.00
#
_symmetry.space_group_name_H-M   'P 1'
#
loop_
_entity.id
_entity.type
_entity.pdbx_description
1 polymer ?
#
loop_
_entity_poly.entity_id
_entity_poly.type
_entity_poly.pdbx_seq_one_letter_code
_entity_poly.pdbx_strand_id
1 'polypeptide(L)'
;MRAVLEDLGAKVVIVSRSGENNYDNLHLHRDAAVIVNTTPVGMYPNNGISPLDIRQFPELEGVLDLIYNPARTQLLLDCERCGIPGFNGLWMLVAQAKKSAEWFMDTRLPDRLVSDIHRKLRDRMENITLVGMAGCGKSSIGRLLAKETEKTFVDADAEVERKAGKTIPEIFSDDGEEVFRQLETAVLAELGKRSGLVIATGGGCVTREENFPLLHQNSRILWLKRCPTSLPTEGRPLSQKISPAVLYDQRRHLYKAFSDAAVDNDGSRGETLTQILNLLEVL
;
A
#
# COMPACT_ATOMS: atom_id res chain seq x y z
N MET A 1 -4.25 22.36 15.84
CA MET A 1 -3.18 22.37 14.81
C MET A 1 -2.66 23.78 14.55
N ARG A 2 -3.51 24.76 14.16
CA ARG A 2 -3.08 26.15 13.90
C ARG A 2 -2.18 26.71 14.99
N ALA A 3 -2.66 26.76 16.26
CA ALA A 3 -1.88 27.31 17.37
C ALA A 3 -0.50 26.65 17.52
N VAL A 4 -0.41 25.32 17.38
CA VAL A 4 0.86 24.59 17.47
C VAL A 4 1.83 25.00 16.36
N LEU A 5 1.34 25.20 15.14
CA LEU A 5 2.20 25.62 14.01
C LEU A 5 2.64 27.09 14.16
N GLU A 6 1.75 27.97 14.63
CA GLU A 6 2.07 29.38 14.90
C GLU A 6 3.08 29.51 16.06
N ASP A 7 2.97 28.69 17.11
CA ASP A 7 3.96 28.60 18.20
C ASP A 7 5.35 28.16 17.73
N LEU A 8 5.40 27.38 16.63
CA LEU A 8 6.64 26.99 15.95
C LEU A 8 7.15 28.04 14.95
N GLY A 9 6.48 29.19 14.84
CA GLY A 9 6.87 30.30 13.97
C GLY A 9 6.36 30.20 12.54
N ALA A 10 5.45 29.28 12.22
CA ALA A 10 4.89 29.13 10.88
C ALA A 10 3.79 30.18 10.62
N LYS A 11 3.76 30.75 9.41
CA LYS A 11 2.62 31.50 8.88
C LYS A 11 1.55 30.51 8.44
N VAL A 12 0.41 30.47 9.11
CA VAL A 12 -0.66 29.49 8.86
C VAL A 12 -1.83 30.12 8.12
N VAL A 13 -2.19 29.52 6.99
CA VAL A 13 -3.42 29.81 6.25
C VAL A 13 -4.38 28.63 6.42
N ILE A 14 -5.60 28.89 6.88
CA ILE A 14 -6.64 27.87 7.00
C ILE A 14 -7.48 27.87 5.73
N VAL A 15 -7.51 26.74 5.04
CA VAL A 15 -8.40 26.49 3.91
C VAL A 15 -9.56 25.63 4.38
N SER A 16 -10.79 26.04 4.09
CA SER A 16 -12.01 25.31 4.43
C SER A 16 -13.05 25.43 3.32
N ARG A 17 -14.08 24.58 3.32
CA ARG A 17 -15.13 24.60 2.28
C ARG A 17 -15.91 25.91 2.18
N SER A 18 -16.04 26.63 3.30
CA SER A 18 -16.87 27.84 3.40
C SER A 18 -16.11 29.04 3.99
N GLY A 19 -14.79 28.96 4.11
CA GLY A 19 -13.94 30.04 4.63
C GLY A 19 -13.61 31.07 3.55
N GLU A 20 -12.96 32.16 3.99
CA GLU A 20 -12.37 33.17 3.09
C GLU A 20 -11.36 32.51 2.14
N ASN A 21 -10.48 31.66 2.69
CA ASN A 21 -9.62 30.77 1.92
C ASN A 21 -10.32 29.41 1.78
N ASN A 22 -10.58 29.02 0.55
CA ASN A 22 -11.33 27.82 0.20
C ASN A 22 -10.67 27.08 -0.99
N TYR A 23 -11.25 25.98 -1.42
CA TYR A 23 -10.70 25.16 -2.48
C TYR A 23 -10.74 25.82 -3.87
N ASP A 24 -11.58 26.86 -4.08
CA ASP A 24 -11.67 27.57 -5.36
C ASP A 24 -10.55 28.62 -5.51
N ASN A 25 -9.98 29.08 -4.39
CA ASN A 25 -8.94 30.11 -4.39
C ASN A 25 -7.56 29.62 -3.91
N LEU A 26 -7.29 28.31 -3.95
CA LEU A 26 -5.98 27.71 -3.61
C LEU A 26 -4.81 28.35 -4.37
N HIS A 27 -5.07 28.85 -5.56
CA HIS A 27 -4.06 29.53 -6.39
C HIS A 27 -3.43 30.78 -5.75
N LEU A 28 -4.08 31.36 -4.72
CA LEU A 28 -3.55 32.48 -3.94
C LEU A 28 -2.48 32.04 -2.91
N HIS A 29 -2.31 30.74 -2.68
CA HIS A 29 -1.43 30.16 -1.68
C HIS A 29 -0.41 29.18 -2.29
N ARG A 30 -0.01 29.42 -3.54
CA ARG A 30 0.94 28.55 -4.27
C ARG A 30 2.35 28.54 -3.68
N ASP A 31 2.66 29.54 -2.83
CA ASP A 31 3.88 29.68 -2.03
C ASP A 31 3.90 28.81 -0.77
N ALA A 32 2.93 27.97 -0.56
CA ALA A 32 2.89 27.10 0.61
C ALA A 32 4.02 26.04 0.55
N ALA A 33 4.93 26.10 1.51
CA ALA A 33 6.00 25.13 1.67
C ALA A 33 5.51 23.83 2.32
N VAL A 34 4.48 23.86 3.16
CA VAL A 34 3.93 22.68 3.84
C VAL A 34 2.41 22.68 3.78
N ILE A 35 1.85 21.53 3.43
CA ILE A 35 0.41 21.27 3.49
C ILE A 35 0.12 20.34 4.67
N VAL A 36 -0.88 20.70 5.49
CA VAL A 36 -1.36 19.86 6.60
C VAL A 36 -2.83 19.51 6.37
N ASN A 37 -3.09 18.27 5.99
CA ASN A 37 -4.45 17.76 5.83
C ASN A 37 -5.04 17.37 7.20
N THR A 38 -6.04 18.14 7.64
CA THR A 38 -6.80 17.85 8.85
C THR A 38 -8.24 17.40 8.55
N THR A 39 -8.54 17.13 7.28
CA THR A 39 -9.86 16.69 6.83
C THR A 39 -9.93 15.16 6.79
N PRO A 40 -11.14 14.56 6.78
CA PRO A 40 -11.29 13.12 6.61
C PRO A 40 -11.26 12.65 5.14
N VAL A 41 -10.90 13.52 4.18
CA VAL A 41 -10.89 13.19 2.75
C VAL A 41 -9.78 12.18 2.46
N GLY A 42 -10.15 11.04 1.89
CA GLY A 42 -9.22 9.94 1.60
C GLY A 42 -9.08 8.90 2.72
N MET A 43 -9.76 9.12 3.87
CA MET A 43 -9.81 8.17 4.97
C MET A 43 -10.69 6.95 4.61
N TYR A 44 -10.33 5.78 5.11
CA TYR A 44 -11.16 4.57 5.01
C TYR A 44 -12.61 4.85 5.47
N PRO A 45 -13.65 4.37 4.80
CA PRO A 45 -13.62 3.50 3.60
C PRO A 45 -13.54 4.25 2.26
N ASN A 46 -13.46 5.58 2.25
CA ASN A 46 -13.48 6.44 1.07
C ASN A 46 -12.06 6.72 0.55
N ASN A 47 -11.28 5.65 0.36
CA ASN A 47 -9.92 5.74 -0.14
C ASN A 47 -9.85 6.23 -1.60
N GLY A 48 -8.66 6.67 -2.04
CA GLY A 48 -8.40 7.04 -3.43
C GLY A 48 -8.87 8.45 -3.81
N ILE A 49 -9.19 9.29 -2.81
CA ILE A 49 -9.58 10.69 -3.01
C ILE A 49 -8.55 11.59 -2.32
N SER A 50 -8.07 12.63 -3.03
CA SER A 50 -7.23 13.69 -2.47
C SER A 50 -8.05 14.95 -2.23
N PRO A 51 -7.83 15.71 -1.14
CA PRO A 51 -8.50 16.98 -0.90
C PRO A 51 -8.10 18.08 -1.90
N LEU A 52 -6.91 17.97 -2.49
CA LEU A 52 -6.37 18.96 -3.44
C LEU A 52 -5.31 18.30 -4.35
N ASP A 53 -4.94 19.00 -5.41
CA ASP A 53 -3.85 18.60 -6.30
C ASP A 53 -2.55 19.32 -5.86
N ILE A 54 -1.59 18.56 -5.35
CA ILE A 54 -0.31 19.08 -4.85
C ILE A 54 0.54 19.74 -5.95
N ARG A 55 0.33 19.40 -7.22
CA ARG A 55 1.07 19.99 -8.35
C ARG A 55 0.79 21.49 -8.53
N GLN A 56 -0.23 22.01 -7.87
CA GLN A 56 -0.53 23.45 -7.84
C GLN A 56 0.43 24.24 -6.94
N PHE A 57 1.26 23.57 -6.13
CA PHE A 57 2.16 24.18 -5.13
C PHE A 57 3.62 23.92 -5.50
N PRO A 58 4.23 24.76 -6.34
CA PRO A 58 5.59 24.54 -6.84
C PRO A 58 6.68 24.64 -5.78
N GLU A 59 6.41 25.28 -4.63
CA GLU A 59 7.34 25.44 -3.51
C GLU A 59 7.10 24.41 -2.38
N LEU A 60 6.28 23.37 -2.65
CA LEU A 60 5.91 22.40 -1.63
C LEU A 60 7.09 21.50 -1.24
N GLU A 61 7.51 21.58 0.02
CA GLU A 61 8.61 20.82 0.61
C GLU A 61 8.13 19.59 1.37
N GLY A 62 6.85 19.54 1.79
CA GLY A 62 6.32 18.41 2.52
C GLY A 62 4.83 18.45 2.80
N VAL A 63 4.27 17.29 3.12
CA VAL A 63 2.86 17.10 3.45
C VAL A 63 2.70 16.32 4.74
N LEU A 64 1.88 16.80 5.64
CA LEU A 64 1.43 16.11 6.85
C LEU A 64 -0.05 15.75 6.69
N ASP A 65 -0.37 14.47 6.69
CA ASP A 65 -1.75 13.99 6.65
C ASP A 65 -2.13 13.40 8.02
N LEU A 66 -3.16 13.93 8.68
CA LEU A 66 -3.60 13.41 9.97
C LEU A 66 -4.25 12.02 9.87
N ILE A 67 -4.60 11.60 8.66
CA ILE A 67 -5.12 10.26 8.39
C ILE A 67 -3.99 9.24 8.52
N TYR A 68 -4.28 8.10 9.14
CA TYR A 68 -3.37 6.96 9.29
C TYR A 68 -3.95 5.64 8.75
N ASN A 69 -5.21 5.64 8.32
CA ASN A 69 -5.85 4.53 7.64
C ASN A 69 -6.64 5.05 6.42
N PRO A 70 -6.15 4.82 5.19
CA PRO A 70 -4.97 4.03 4.81
C PRO A 70 -3.65 4.64 5.29
N ALA A 71 -2.58 3.82 5.29
CA ALA A 71 -1.24 4.27 5.63
C ALA A 71 -0.71 5.34 4.65
N ARG A 72 -1.08 5.22 3.37
CA ARG A 72 -0.84 6.20 2.30
C ARG A 72 -2.18 6.60 1.69
N THR A 73 -2.68 7.78 2.03
CA THR A 73 -3.84 8.37 1.35
C THR A 73 -3.50 8.72 -0.10
N GLN A 74 -4.49 9.04 -0.92
CA GLN A 74 -4.22 9.50 -2.28
C GLN A 74 -3.30 10.73 -2.28
N LEU A 75 -3.47 11.64 -1.32
CA LEU A 75 -2.60 12.79 -1.14
C LEU A 75 -1.13 12.38 -0.93
N LEU A 76 -0.87 11.40 -0.07
CA LEU A 76 0.50 10.89 0.19
C LEU A 76 1.05 10.07 -0.99
N LEU A 77 0.21 9.33 -1.71
CA LEU A 77 0.61 8.65 -2.96
C LEU A 77 1.01 9.65 -4.05
N ASP A 78 0.32 10.79 -4.14
CA ASP A 78 0.67 11.84 -5.07
C ASP A 78 1.99 12.51 -4.66
N CYS A 79 2.26 12.67 -3.35
CA CYS A 79 3.56 13.14 -2.84
C CYS A 79 4.70 12.21 -3.25
N GLU A 80 4.55 10.91 -3.06
CA GLU A 80 5.56 9.91 -3.47
C GLU A 80 5.87 10.01 -4.97
N ARG A 81 4.85 10.15 -5.83
CA ARG A 81 5.02 10.32 -7.28
C ARG A 81 5.77 11.60 -7.66
N CYS A 82 5.59 12.66 -6.87
CA CYS A 82 6.26 13.94 -7.07
C CYS A 82 7.61 14.05 -6.37
N GLY A 83 8.03 13.03 -5.60
CA GLY A 83 9.26 13.07 -4.81
C GLY A 83 9.20 14.02 -3.61
N ILE A 84 7.99 14.34 -3.13
CA ILE A 84 7.75 15.24 -1.99
C ILE A 84 7.60 14.40 -0.72
N PRO A 85 8.31 14.69 0.38
CA PRO A 85 8.14 14.01 1.65
C PRO A 85 6.72 14.12 2.19
N GLY A 86 6.12 12.97 2.56
CA GLY A 86 4.78 12.91 3.12
C GLY A 86 4.73 12.03 4.37
N PHE A 87 3.99 12.46 5.39
CA PHE A 87 3.87 11.74 6.66
C PHE A 87 2.41 11.58 7.05
N ASN A 88 2.03 10.36 7.49
CA ASN A 88 0.69 10.08 7.99
C ASN A 88 0.54 10.36 9.50
N GLY A 89 -0.70 10.30 9.99
CA GLY A 89 -1.05 10.65 11.37
C GLY A 89 -0.74 9.60 12.44
N LEU A 90 -0.18 8.43 12.09
CA LEU A 90 0.01 7.34 13.06
C LEU A 90 0.97 7.73 14.19
N TRP A 91 2.05 8.44 13.86
CA TRP A 91 3.00 8.92 14.86
C TRP A 91 2.35 9.87 15.86
N MET A 92 1.56 10.81 15.34
CA MET A 92 0.81 11.76 16.17
C MET A 92 -0.20 11.04 17.08
N LEU A 93 -0.90 10.03 16.56
CA LEU A 93 -1.84 9.20 17.32
C LEU A 93 -1.17 8.54 18.52
N VAL A 94 0.02 7.97 18.32
CA VAL A 94 0.77 7.30 19.40
C VAL A 94 1.32 8.32 20.40
N ALA A 95 1.86 9.44 19.92
CA ALA A 95 2.43 10.49 20.78
C ALA A 95 1.37 11.11 21.69
N GLN A 96 0.18 11.41 21.16
CA GLN A 96 -0.92 11.94 21.98
C GLN A 96 -1.42 10.91 23.02
N ALA A 97 -1.47 9.62 22.66
CA ALA A 97 -1.87 8.57 23.58
C ALA A 97 -0.87 8.45 24.75
N LYS A 98 0.45 8.51 24.46
CA LYS A 98 1.48 8.58 25.50
C LYS A 98 1.25 9.76 26.43
N LYS A 99 1.01 10.96 25.87
CA LYS A 99 0.81 12.18 26.67
C LYS A 99 -0.43 12.09 27.55
N SER A 100 -1.52 11.54 27.02
CA SER A 100 -2.74 11.30 27.81
C SER A 100 -2.49 10.31 28.95
N ALA A 101 -1.76 9.21 28.67
CA ALA A 101 -1.41 8.23 29.70
C ALA A 101 -0.54 8.86 30.81
N GLU A 102 0.41 9.71 30.48
CA GLU A 102 1.23 10.45 31.47
C GLU A 102 0.35 11.30 32.39
N TRP A 103 -0.66 11.98 31.85
CA TRP A 103 -1.59 12.78 32.67
C TRP A 103 -2.47 11.94 33.58
N PHE A 104 -3.01 10.82 33.05
CA PHE A 104 -3.87 9.93 33.87
C PHE A 104 -3.13 9.18 34.98
N MET A 105 -1.85 8.85 34.74
CA MET A 105 -1.03 8.08 35.69
C MET A 105 -0.14 8.98 36.57
N ASP A 106 -0.15 10.30 36.36
CA ASP A 106 0.73 11.27 36.99
C ASP A 106 2.21 10.82 36.98
N THR A 107 2.68 10.37 35.82
CA THR A 107 4.03 9.85 35.66
C THR A 107 4.58 10.16 34.26
N ARG A 108 5.90 10.20 34.13
CA ARG A 108 6.57 10.32 32.83
C ARG A 108 6.87 8.96 32.24
N LEU A 109 6.49 8.76 30.99
CA LEU A 109 6.82 7.56 30.20
C LEU A 109 8.02 7.84 29.30
N PRO A 110 8.90 6.86 29.08
CA PRO A 110 10.05 7.01 28.20
C PRO A 110 9.64 7.37 26.77
N ASP A 111 10.34 8.32 26.13
CA ASP A 111 10.02 8.77 24.76
C ASP A 111 10.15 7.67 23.71
N ARG A 112 11.07 6.70 23.92
CA ARG A 112 11.21 5.50 23.06
C ARG A 112 9.92 4.69 22.90
N LEU A 113 8.98 4.79 23.84
CA LEU A 113 7.68 4.11 23.72
C LEU A 113 6.91 4.54 22.48
N VAL A 114 7.04 5.80 22.05
CA VAL A 114 6.35 6.28 20.85
C VAL A 114 6.85 5.54 19.62
N SER A 115 8.17 5.44 19.43
CA SER A 115 8.76 4.73 18.30
C SER A 115 8.45 3.23 18.34
N ASP A 116 8.53 2.61 19.53
CA ASP A 116 8.29 1.18 19.70
C ASP A 116 6.82 0.82 19.42
N ILE A 117 5.86 1.60 19.92
CA ILE A 117 4.43 1.40 19.70
C ILE A 117 4.08 1.71 18.25
N HIS A 118 4.59 2.82 17.69
CA HIS A 118 4.38 3.18 16.30
C HIS A 118 4.80 2.05 15.37
N ARG A 119 6.01 1.51 15.53
CA ARG A 119 6.51 0.38 14.74
C ARG A 119 5.58 -0.83 14.85
N LYS A 120 5.22 -1.25 16.08
CA LYS A 120 4.32 -2.39 16.30
C LYS A 120 2.96 -2.21 15.67
N LEU A 121 2.37 -1.01 15.75
CA LEU A 121 1.08 -0.72 15.12
C LEU A 121 1.19 -0.71 13.60
N ARG A 122 2.22 -0.06 13.04
CA ARG A 122 2.51 -0.07 11.61
C ARG A 122 2.62 -1.51 11.11
N ASP A 123 3.48 -2.31 11.72
CA ASP A 123 3.75 -3.70 11.31
C ASP A 123 2.50 -4.58 11.42
N ARG A 124 1.62 -4.33 12.39
CA ARG A 124 0.35 -5.04 12.54
C ARG A 124 -0.70 -4.63 11.51
N MET A 125 -0.78 -3.34 11.20
CA MET A 125 -1.80 -2.78 10.30
C MET A 125 -1.44 -2.96 8.83
N GLU A 126 -0.17 -2.77 8.47
CA GLU A 126 0.30 -2.81 7.10
C GLU A 126 0.14 -4.22 6.51
N ASN A 127 -0.29 -4.31 5.26
CA ASN A 127 -0.37 -5.57 4.52
C ASN A 127 1.00 -5.94 3.95
N ILE A 128 1.18 -7.21 3.62
CA ILE A 128 2.31 -7.69 2.83
C ILE A 128 1.74 -8.28 1.54
N THR A 129 2.05 -7.66 0.41
CA THR A 129 1.56 -8.12 -0.89
C THR A 129 2.67 -8.80 -1.66
N LEU A 130 2.43 -10.03 -2.11
CA LEU A 130 3.35 -10.81 -2.92
C LEU A 130 2.96 -10.72 -4.39
N VAL A 131 3.84 -10.15 -5.22
CA VAL A 131 3.72 -10.11 -6.67
C VAL A 131 4.77 -11.02 -7.32
N GLY A 132 4.58 -11.41 -8.56
CA GLY A 132 5.50 -12.27 -9.32
C GLY A 132 4.78 -13.22 -10.25
N MET A 133 5.53 -13.96 -11.05
CA MET A 133 5.00 -14.90 -12.06
C MET A 133 4.02 -15.91 -11.48
N ALA A 134 3.07 -16.35 -12.30
CA ALA A 134 2.20 -17.46 -11.95
C ALA A 134 3.04 -18.71 -11.65
N GLY A 135 2.78 -19.36 -10.50
CA GLY A 135 3.54 -20.54 -10.09
C GLY A 135 4.88 -20.27 -9.40
N CYS A 136 5.28 -19.01 -9.16
CA CYS A 136 6.52 -18.70 -8.45
C CYS A 136 6.47 -18.96 -6.94
N GLY A 137 5.34 -19.39 -6.38
CA GLY A 137 5.22 -19.81 -4.98
C GLY A 137 4.55 -18.81 -4.05
N LYS A 138 3.90 -17.73 -4.56
CA LYS A 138 3.25 -16.70 -3.76
C LYS A 138 2.30 -17.23 -2.69
N SER A 139 1.37 -18.12 -3.07
CA SER A 139 0.40 -18.69 -2.11
C SER A 139 1.07 -19.58 -1.07
N SER A 140 2.13 -20.33 -1.43
CA SER A 140 2.86 -21.17 -0.50
C SER A 140 3.66 -20.37 0.51
N ILE A 141 4.42 -19.38 0.04
CA ILE A 141 5.20 -18.47 0.90
C ILE A 141 4.25 -17.56 1.69
N GLY A 142 3.18 -17.07 1.06
CA GLY A 142 2.20 -16.20 1.71
C GLY A 142 1.53 -16.85 2.93
N ARG A 143 1.19 -18.14 2.86
CA ARG A 143 0.63 -18.86 4.04
C ARG A 143 1.63 -18.99 5.18
N LEU A 144 2.91 -19.27 4.87
CA LEU A 144 3.97 -19.34 5.89
C LEU A 144 4.20 -17.96 6.50
N LEU A 145 4.33 -16.95 5.67
CA LEU A 145 4.53 -15.57 6.09
C LEU A 145 3.37 -15.05 6.97
N ALA A 146 2.13 -15.36 6.59
CA ALA A 146 0.95 -14.99 7.37
C ALA A 146 0.98 -15.60 8.78
N LYS A 147 1.43 -16.85 8.90
CA LYS A 147 1.58 -17.51 10.21
C LYS A 147 2.67 -16.84 11.06
N GLU A 148 3.82 -16.53 10.49
CA GLU A 148 4.94 -15.92 11.23
C GLU A 148 4.66 -14.47 11.63
N THR A 149 3.88 -13.74 10.82
CA THR A 149 3.55 -12.32 11.06
C THR A 149 2.19 -12.11 11.75
N GLU A 150 1.51 -13.19 12.13
CA GLU A 150 0.15 -13.17 12.74
C GLU A 150 -0.89 -12.43 11.89
N LYS A 151 -0.72 -12.47 10.55
CA LYS A 151 -1.62 -11.83 9.58
C LYS A 151 -2.57 -12.84 8.94
N THR A 152 -3.66 -12.34 8.36
CA THR A 152 -4.58 -13.18 7.59
C THR A 152 -4.08 -13.37 6.17
N PHE A 153 -3.92 -14.64 5.73
CA PHE A 153 -3.59 -14.94 4.34
C PHE A 153 -4.82 -14.80 3.43
N VAL A 154 -4.64 -14.15 2.28
CA VAL A 154 -5.66 -14.06 1.23
C VAL A 154 -5.01 -14.32 -0.14
N ASP A 155 -5.63 -15.18 -0.94
CA ASP A 155 -5.27 -15.41 -2.34
C ASP A 155 -6.24 -14.62 -3.22
N ALA A 156 -5.72 -13.64 -3.95
CA ALA A 156 -6.54 -12.75 -4.77
C ALA A 156 -7.23 -13.49 -5.93
N ASP A 157 -6.56 -14.50 -6.51
CA ASP A 157 -7.15 -15.33 -7.57
C ASP A 157 -8.38 -16.11 -7.03
N ALA A 158 -8.28 -16.68 -5.83
CA ALA A 158 -9.41 -17.35 -5.17
C ALA A 158 -10.57 -16.37 -4.83
N GLU A 159 -10.26 -15.13 -4.46
CA GLU A 159 -11.29 -14.10 -4.23
C GLU A 159 -11.99 -13.68 -5.53
N VAL A 160 -11.25 -13.64 -6.67
CA VAL A 160 -11.85 -13.41 -7.99
C VAL A 160 -12.83 -14.52 -8.33
N GLU A 161 -12.43 -15.79 -8.18
CA GLU A 161 -13.32 -16.95 -8.45
C GLU A 161 -14.55 -16.92 -7.54
N ARG A 162 -14.36 -16.64 -6.24
CA ARG A 162 -15.47 -16.52 -5.28
C ARG A 162 -16.46 -15.42 -5.66
N LYS A 163 -15.95 -14.27 -6.13
CA LYS A 163 -16.78 -13.10 -6.52
C LYS A 163 -17.49 -13.34 -7.85
N ALA A 164 -16.83 -14.01 -8.79
CA ALA A 164 -17.38 -14.32 -10.11
C ALA A 164 -18.35 -15.52 -10.09
N GLY A 165 -18.23 -16.42 -9.11
CA GLY A 165 -18.96 -17.70 -9.09
C GLY A 165 -18.50 -18.68 -10.19
N LYS A 166 -17.36 -18.42 -10.82
CA LYS A 166 -16.74 -19.19 -11.91
C LYS A 166 -15.25 -19.37 -11.63
N THR A 167 -14.65 -20.43 -12.14
CA THR A 167 -13.21 -20.60 -12.12
C THR A 167 -12.52 -19.63 -13.08
N ILE A 168 -11.25 -19.32 -12.84
CA ILE A 168 -10.48 -18.43 -13.73
C ILE A 168 -10.46 -18.95 -15.18
N PRO A 169 -10.23 -20.24 -15.46
CA PRO A 169 -10.35 -20.77 -16.83
C PRO A 169 -11.72 -20.52 -17.48
N GLU A 170 -12.81 -20.67 -16.73
CA GLU A 170 -14.17 -20.38 -17.22
C GLU A 170 -14.37 -18.90 -17.51
N ILE A 171 -13.87 -17.99 -16.65
CA ILE A 171 -13.93 -16.54 -16.92
C ILE A 171 -13.18 -16.20 -18.21
N PHE A 172 -11.98 -16.79 -18.41
CA PHE A 172 -11.20 -16.55 -19.62
C PHE A 172 -11.87 -17.09 -20.88
N SER A 173 -12.56 -18.24 -20.79
CA SER A 173 -13.24 -18.86 -21.94
C SER A 173 -14.53 -18.17 -22.30
N ASP A 174 -15.34 -17.80 -21.31
CA ASP A 174 -16.70 -17.28 -21.48
C ASP A 174 -16.73 -15.77 -21.67
N ASP A 175 -15.94 -15.05 -20.83
CA ASP A 175 -16.05 -13.62 -20.67
C ASP A 175 -14.78 -12.87 -21.18
N GLY A 176 -13.67 -13.58 -21.36
CA GLY A 176 -12.40 -13.06 -21.88
C GLY A 176 -11.46 -12.47 -20.84
N GLU A 177 -10.22 -12.16 -21.26
CA GLU A 177 -9.16 -11.67 -20.37
C GLU A 177 -9.52 -10.30 -19.77
N GLU A 178 -10.15 -9.41 -20.54
CA GLU A 178 -10.47 -8.07 -20.09
C GLU A 178 -11.44 -8.07 -18.89
N VAL A 179 -12.46 -8.93 -18.92
CA VAL A 179 -13.41 -9.10 -17.81
C VAL A 179 -12.69 -9.66 -16.57
N PHE A 180 -11.80 -10.65 -16.77
CA PHE A 180 -10.98 -11.15 -15.67
C PHE A 180 -10.16 -10.02 -15.03
N ARG A 181 -9.51 -9.16 -15.83
CA ARG A 181 -8.69 -8.05 -15.31
C ARG A 181 -9.50 -7.01 -14.55
N GLN A 182 -10.73 -6.74 -14.99
CA GLN A 182 -11.64 -5.85 -14.26
C GLN A 182 -12.04 -6.44 -12.90
N LEU A 183 -12.33 -7.74 -12.84
CA LEU A 183 -12.61 -8.45 -11.61
C LEU A 183 -11.40 -8.49 -10.68
N GLU A 184 -10.19 -8.77 -11.22
CA GLU A 184 -8.93 -8.73 -10.50
C GLU A 184 -8.72 -7.35 -9.85
N THR A 185 -8.83 -6.26 -10.62
CA THR A 185 -8.72 -4.89 -10.12
C THR A 185 -9.75 -4.59 -9.03
N ALA A 186 -11.00 -4.99 -9.21
CA ALA A 186 -12.05 -4.77 -8.21
C ALA A 186 -11.79 -5.55 -6.90
N VAL A 187 -11.25 -6.75 -6.98
CA VAL A 187 -10.83 -7.53 -5.80
C VAL A 187 -9.63 -6.86 -5.11
N LEU A 188 -8.61 -6.45 -5.87
CA LEU A 188 -7.44 -5.76 -5.30
C LEU A 188 -7.83 -4.43 -4.63
N ALA A 189 -8.80 -3.70 -5.17
CA ALA A 189 -9.34 -2.48 -4.55
C ALA A 189 -9.99 -2.75 -3.19
N GLU A 190 -10.69 -3.87 -3.05
CA GLU A 190 -11.30 -4.28 -1.77
C GLU A 190 -10.24 -4.75 -0.76
N LEU A 191 -9.28 -5.58 -1.21
CA LEU A 191 -8.21 -6.10 -0.36
C LEU A 191 -7.25 -5.00 0.10
N GLY A 192 -6.89 -4.07 -0.78
CA GLY A 192 -5.99 -2.97 -0.47
C GLY A 192 -6.53 -1.97 0.57
N LYS A 193 -7.85 -1.91 0.76
CA LYS A 193 -8.48 -1.11 1.84
C LYS A 193 -8.39 -1.78 3.21
N ARG A 194 -8.21 -3.09 3.26
CA ARG A 194 -8.11 -3.86 4.51
C ARG A 194 -6.71 -3.77 5.09
N SER A 195 -6.56 -4.15 6.35
CA SER A 195 -5.32 -4.12 7.12
C SER A 195 -4.98 -5.50 7.68
N GLY A 196 -3.68 -5.75 7.90
CA GLY A 196 -3.22 -6.98 8.55
C GLY A 196 -3.30 -8.23 7.67
N LEU A 197 -3.17 -8.08 6.34
CA LEU A 197 -3.22 -9.17 5.38
C LEU A 197 -1.84 -9.55 4.84
N VAL A 198 -1.69 -10.81 4.46
CA VAL A 198 -0.72 -11.26 3.46
C VAL A 198 -1.49 -11.61 2.19
N ILE A 199 -1.28 -10.84 1.12
CA ILE A 199 -2.01 -10.95 -0.14
C ILE A 199 -1.12 -11.61 -1.19
N ALA A 200 -1.52 -12.77 -1.71
CA ALA A 200 -0.93 -13.36 -2.89
C ALA A 200 -1.73 -12.92 -4.13
N THR A 201 -1.10 -12.22 -5.06
CA THR A 201 -1.78 -11.69 -6.25
C THR A 201 -1.72 -12.64 -7.44
N GLY A 202 -2.56 -12.44 -8.44
CA GLY A 202 -2.42 -13.05 -9.76
C GLY A 202 -1.10 -12.63 -10.44
N GLY A 203 -0.56 -13.49 -11.32
CA GLY A 203 0.71 -13.19 -12.01
C GLY A 203 0.64 -12.05 -13.01
N GLY A 204 -0.54 -11.58 -13.34
CA GLY A 204 -0.77 -10.49 -14.28
C GLY A 204 -1.22 -9.17 -13.65
N CYS A 205 -1.37 -9.10 -12.33
CA CYS A 205 -1.88 -7.90 -11.66
C CYS A 205 -1.06 -6.63 -11.95
N VAL A 206 0.25 -6.79 -12.21
CA VAL A 206 1.18 -5.69 -12.54
C VAL A 206 1.02 -5.14 -13.96
N THR A 207 0.21 -5.77 -14.81
CA THR A 207 -0.03 -5.29 -16.18
C THR A 207 -1.02 -4.12 -16.23
N ARG A 208 -1.70 -3.85 -15.13
CA ARG A 208 -2.56 -2.68 -14.95
C ARG A 208 -1.96 -1.75 -13.91
N GLU A 209 -1.55 -0.58 -14.36
CA GLU A 209 -0.88 0.41 -13.53
C GLU A 209 -1.78 0.90 -12.38
N GLU A 210 -3.08 0.93 -12.61
CA GLU A 210 -4.10 1.30 -11.62
C GLU A 210 -4.11 0.37 -10.39
N ASN A 211 -3.61 -0.86 -10.48
CA ASN A 211 -3.55 -1.80 -9.36
C ASN A 211 -2.47 -1.40 -8.33
N PHE A 212 -1.45 -0.65 -8.75
CA PHE A 212 -0.37 -0.23 -7.84
C PHE A 212 -0.89 0.60 -6.66
N PRO A 213 -1.55 1.76 -6.87
CA PRO A 213 -2.03 2.57 -5.76
C PRO A 213 -3.07 1.85 -4.91
N LEU A 214 -3.87 0.94 -5.50
CA LEU A 214 -4.86 0.15 -4.77
C LEU A 214 -4.22 -0.76 -3.72
N LEU A 215 -3.07 -1.34 -4.01
CA LEU A 215 -2.32 -2.19 -3.09
C LEU A 215 -1.37 -1.36 -2.21
N HIS A 216 -0.61 -0.46 -2.80
CA HIS A 216 0.45 0.30 -2.13
C HIS A 216 -0.07 1.21 -1.01
N GLN A 217 -1.33 1.65 -1.06
CA GLN A 217 -1.94 2.48 -0.01
C GLN A 217 -1.80 1.89 1.41
N ASN A 218 -1.78 0.56 1.56
CA ASN A 218 -1.67 -0.13 2.85
C ASN A 218 -0.68 -1.30 2.84
N SER A 219 0.11 -1.50 1.78
CA SER A 219 0.99 -2.67 1.66
C SER A 219 2.44 -2.30 1.47
N ARG A 220 3.31 -3.18 1.95
CA ARG A 220 4.64 -3.42 1.39
C ARG A 220 4.51 -4.48 0.32
N ILE A 221 4.96 -4.17 -0.88
CA ILE A 221 4.82 -5.05 -2.04
C ILE A 221 6.17 -5.72 -2.31
N LEU A 222 6.20 -7.04 -2.24
CA LEU A 222 7.41 -7.85 -2.44
C LEU A 222 7.32 -8.65 -3.74
N TRP A 223 8.32 -8.50 -4.60
CA TRP A 223 8.42 -9.30 -5.81
C TRP A 223 9.11 -10.64 -5.52
N LEU A 224 8.35 -11.72 -5.56
CA LEU A 224 8.86 -13.07 -5.44
C LEU A 224 9.37 -13.57 -6.80
N LYS A 225 10.69 -13.65 -6.95
CA LYS A 225 11.36 -14.13 -8.17
C LYS A 225 11.53 -15.64 -8.13
N ARG A 226 11.38 -16.27 -9.27
CA ARG A 226 11.72 -17.66 -9.49
C ARG A 226 12.16 -17.85 -10.92
N CYS A 227 13.13 -18.76 -11.14
CA CYS A 227 13.63 -19.08 -12.47
C CYS A 227 12.48 -19.49 -13.40
N PRO A 228 12.30 -18.83 -14.56
CA PRO A 228 11.17 -19.09 -15.45
C PRO A 228 11.07 -20.53 -15.95
N THR A 229 12.21 -21.24 -16.07
CA THR A 229 12.26 -22.66 -16.49
C THR A 229 11.70 -23.62 -15.43
N SER A 230 11.60 -23.18 -14.17
CA SER A 230 11.07 -23.95 -13.04
C SER A 230 9.58 -23.69 -12.78
N LEU A 231 8.92 -22.84 -13.59
CA LEU A 231 7.54 -22.47 -13.37
C LEU A 231 6.58 -23.51 -13.98
N PRO A 232 5.60 -24.01 -13.21
CA PRO A 232 4.57 -24.91 -13.73
C PRO A 232 3.61 -24.14 -14.64
N THR A 233 3.14 -24.80 -15.71
CA THR A 233 2.21 -24.25 -16.71
C THR A 233 0.79 -24.79 -16.57
N GLU A 234 0.61 -25.94 -15.93
CA GLU A 234 -0.67 -26.60 -15.76
C GLU A 234 -1.68 -25.74 -14.99
N GLY A 235 -2.93 -25.68 -15.44
CA GLY A 235 -3.99 -24.87 -14.82
C GLY A 235 -3.84 -23.35 -14.97
N ARG A 236 -2.96 -22.87 -15.90
CA ARG A 236 -2.69 -21.44 -16.10
C ARG A 236 -2.93 -21.03 -17.56
N PRO A 237 -4.11 -20.45 -17.89
CA PRO A 237 -4.51 -20.20 -19.28
C PRO A 237 -3.46 -19.42 -20.10
N LEU A 238 -2.85 -18.38 -19.55
CA LEU A 238 -1.84 -17.58 -20.26
C LEU A 238 -0.50 -18.31 -20.40
N SER A 239 -0.05 -19.05 -19.37
CA SER A 239 1.21 -19.80 -19.43
C SER A 239 1.12 -21.03 -20.33
N GLN A 240 -0.08 -21.47 -20.68
CA GLN A 240 -0.31 -22.51 -21.68
C GLN A 240 -0.24 -21.98 -23.13
N LYS A 241 -0.60 -20.70 -23.34
CA LYS A 241 -0.55 -20.04 -24.65
C LYS A 241 0.81 -19.42 -24.97
N ILE A 242 1.49 -18.88 -23.95
CA ILE A 242 2.76 -18.15 -24.08
C ILE A 242 3.75 -18.75 -23.08
N SER A 243 4.98 -19.04 -23.50
CA SER A 243 5.98 -19.64 -22.60
C SER A 243 6.26 -18.75 -21.39
N PRO A 244 6.48 -19.34 -20.18
CA PRO A 244 6.80 -18.58 -18.98
C PRO A 244 8.00 -17.64 -19.13
N ALA A 245 9.00 -18.02 -19.92
CA ALA A 245 10.18 -17.19 -20.18
C ALA A 245 9.82 -15.89 -20.93
N VAL A 246 9.00 -15.99 -21.97
CA VAL A 246 8.52 -14.82 -22.72
C VAL A 246 7.66 -13.91 -21.84
N LEU A 247 6.72 -14.49 -21.07
CA LEU A 247 5.92 -13.71 -20.12
C LEU A 247 6.77 -13.04 -19.05
N TYR A 248 7.83 -13.70 -18.59
CA TYR A 248 8.76 -13.12 -17.62
C TYR A 248 9.51 -11.92 -18.21
N ASP A 249 10.06 -12.05 -19.42
CA ASP A 249 10.76 -10.94 -20.08
C ASP A 249 9.86 -9.72 -20.31
N GLN A 250 8.60 -9.97 -20.67
CA GLN A 250 7.59 -8.91 -20.84
C GLN A 250 7.23 -8.22 -19.52
N ARG A 251 7.27 -8.93 -18.37
CA ARG A 251 6.72 -8.43 -17.09
C ARG A 251 7.76 -8.10 -16.05
N ARG A 252 9.03 -8.51 -16.19
CA ARG A 252 10.06 -8.31 -15.17
C ARG A 252 10.24 -6.83 -14.77
N HIS A 253 10.17 -5.92 -15.76
CA HIS A 253 10.28 -4.48 -15.50
C HIS A 253 9.04 -3.95 -14.75
N LEU A 254 7.85 -4.49 -15.02
CA LEU A 254 6.61 -4.16 -14.30
C LEU A 254 6.68 -4.63 -12.85
N TYR A 255 7.11 -5.88 -12.61
CA TYR A 255 7.29 -6.36 -11.23
C TYR A 255 8.27 -5.49 -10.45
N LYS A 256 9.39 -5.09 -11.09
CA LYS A 256 10.38 -4.22 -10.46
C LYS A 256 9.80 -2.84 -10.11
N ALA A 257 9.02 -2.25 -11.01
CA ALA A 257 8.39 -0.95 -10.78
C ALA A 257 7.25 -1.01 -9.75
N PHE A 258 6.63 -2.20 -9.61
CA PHE A 258 5.46 -2.43 -8.76
C PHE A 258 5.82 -2.88 -7.33
N SER A 259 7.08 -3.07 -7.00
CA SER A 259 7.52 -3.65 -5.73
C SER A 259 8.53 -2.80 -5.00
N ASP A 260 8.42 -2.78 -3.66
CA ASP A 260 9.36 -2.11 -2.75
C ASP A 260 10.68 -2.88 -2.66
N ALA A 261 10.63 -4.23 -2.74
CA ALA A 261 11.80 -5.10 -2.74
C ALA A 261 11.56 -6.39 -3.52
N ALA A 262 12.66 -7.08 -3.86
CA ALA A 262 12.62 -8.36 -4.54
C ALA A 262 13.31 -9.47 -3.72
N VAL A 263 12.74 -10.67 -3.74
CA VAL A 263 13.21 -11.85 -3.02
C VAL A 263 13.32 -13.03 -3.97
N ASP A 264 14.43 -13.73 -3.93
CA ASP A 264 14.63 -14.95 -4.72
C ASP A 264 13.97 -16.16 -4.02
N ASN A 265 13.20 -16.94 -4.78
CA ASN A 265 12.48 -18.13 -4.32
C ASN A 265 12.88 -19.39 -5.12
N ASP A 266 14.14 -19.48 -5.48
CA ASP A 266 14.71 -20.68 -6.12
C ASP A 266 15.21 -21.70 -5.11
N GLY A 267 15.47 -21.27 -3.87
CA GLY A 267 15.91 -22.10 -2.74
C GLY A 267 14.75 -22.75 -1.97
N SER A 268 15.01 -23.09 -0.73
CA SER A 268 13.99 -23.64 0.18
C SER A 268 12.99 -22.57 0.63
N ARG A 269 11.77 -22.99 0.96
CA ARG A 269 10.74 -22.08 1.50
C ARG A 269 11.18 -21.39 2.80
N GLY A 270 11.99 -22.07 3.64
CA GLY A 270 12.51 -21.51 4.88
C GLY A 270 13.48 -20.36 4.63
N GLU A 271 14.42 -20.53 3.69
CA GLU A 271 15.35 -19.47 3.29
C GLU A 271 14.62 -18.26 2.72
N THR A 272 13.65 -18.46 1.83
CA THR A 272 12.82 -17.38 1.29
C THR A 272 12.07 -16.64 2.38
N LEU A 273 11.47 -17.37 3.33
CA LEU A 273 10.75 -16.78 4.47
C LEU A 273 11.69 -15.91 5.32
N THR A 274 12.87 -16.43 5.66
CA THR A 274 13.88 -15.69 6.43
C THR A 274 14.32 -14.41 5.71
N GLN A 275 14.56 -14.48 4.40
CA GLN A 275 14.89 -13.29 3.60
C GLN A 275 13.77 -12.23 3.65
N ILE A 276 12.50 -12.66 3.53
CA ILE A 276 11.36 -11.75 3.61
C ILE A 276 11.29 -11.09 5.00
N LEU A 277 11.40 -11.86 6.08
CA LEU A 277 11.33 -11.32 7.44
C LEU A 277 12.42 -10.29 7.69
N ASN A 278 13.67 -10.59 7.30
CA ASN A 278 14.78 -9.64 7.42
C ASN A 278 14.55 -8.35 6.60
N LEU A 279 13.97 -8.45 5.39
CA LEU A 279 13.62 -7.28 4.59
C LEU A 279 12.54 -6.43 5.24
N LEU A 280 11.54 -7.05 5.86
CA LEU A 280 10.46 -6.33 6.54
C LEU A 280 10.91 -5.57 7.78
N GLU A 281 12.03 -5.97 8.40
CA GLU A 281 12.63 -5.23 9.53
C GLU A 281 13.35 -3.94 9.08
N VAL A 282 13.83 -3.90 7.84
CA VAL A 282 14.61 -2.78 7.29
C VAL A 282 13.74 -1.80 6.51
N LEU A 283 12.65 -2.26 5.88
CA LEU A 283 11.67 -1.44 5.17
C LEU A 283 10.71 -0.75 6.15
#